data_65a432ce4ebb050173d36185dff71f0e
#
_entry.id   65a432ce4ebb050173d36185dff71f0e
#
_cell.length_a   1.000
_cell.length_b   1.000
_cell.length_c   1.000
_cell.angle_alpha   90.00
_cell.angle_beta   90.00
_cell.angle_gamma   90.00
#
_symmetry.space_group_name_H-M   'P 1'
#
loop_
_entity.id
_entity.type
_entity.pdbx_description
1 polymer ?
#
loop_
_entity_poly.entity_id
_entity_poly.type
_entity_poly.pdbx_seq_one_letter_code
_entity_poly.pdbx_strand_id
1 'polypeptide(L)'
;MGQDRPVPNHTDTNRKILVIDNYDSFVYNIVQYLGQLGAECIVKRNDEVSVEEAGEYDGVLISPGPGTPEDAGISIAMIKYCADKNIPLFGVCLGHQAIGVAFGATVSRAPELLHGKTSQVLHEGKGVLTSLPSPFTATRYHSLAVERDTVSSELEITGATETGVVMSMRHKTLPIEGVQFHPESVLTEHGHLMLANWLTQCGDNDALAKSLGLSPVVGKRA
;
A
#
# COMPACT_ATOMS: atom_id res chain seq x y z
N MET A 1 -27.53 -4.76 -11.13
CA MET A 1 -27.56 -6.16 -10.77
C MET A 1 -26.11 -6.57 -10.54
N GLY A 2 -25.66 -6.54 -9.27
CA GLY A 2 -24.32 -6.95 -8.90
C GLY A 2 -24.17 -8.45 -9.12
N GLN A 3 -23.24 -8.84 -9.98
CA GLN A 3 -22.82 -10.23 -10.06
C GLN A 3 -21.99 -10.51 -8.81
N ASP A 4 -22.52 -11.34 -7.93
CA ASP A 4 -21.77 -11.89 -6.80
C ASP A 4 -20.51 -12.57 -7.35
N ARG A 5 -19.35 -12.05 -7.00
CA ARG A 5 -18.05 -12.69 -7.24
C ARG A 5 -18.10 -14.05 -6.54
N PRO A 6 -17.84 -15.18 -7.22
CA PRO A 6 -17.70 -16.44 -6.52
C PRO A 6 -16.52 -16.32 -5.54
N VAL A 7 -16.80 -16.43 -4.24
CA VAL A 7 -15.78 -16.51 -3.21
C VAL A 7 -14.96 -17.76 -3.50
N PRO A 8 -13.64 -17.66 -3.74
CA PRO A 8 -12.81 -18.84 -3.93
C PRO A 8 -12.91 -19.72 -2.69
N ASN A 9 -13.27 -20.96 -2.89
CA ASN A 9 -13.44 -21.94 -1.82
C ASN A 9 -12.04 -22.46 -1.45
N HIS A 10 -11.19 -21.59 -0.89
CA HIS A 10 -9.86 -21.97 -0.43
C HIS A 10 -9.92 -22.48 1.00
N THR A 11 -9.67 -23.77 1.17
CA THR A 11 -9.27 -24.40 2.44
C THR A 11 -7.84 -24.01 2.82
N ASP A 12 -7.15 -23.25 1.96
CA ASP A 12 -5.81 -22.67 2.22
C ASP A 12 -5.96 -21.38 3.02
N THR A 13 -5.35 -21.34 4.19
CA THR A 13 -5.33 -20.18 5.09
C THR A 13 -4.45 -19.03 4.56
N ASN A 14 -3.63 -19.28 3.54
CA ASN A 14 -2.71 -18.30 2.98
C ASN A 14 -3.36 -17.50 1.85
N ARG A 15 -3.29 -16.17 1.93
CA ARG A 15 -3.76 -15.28 0.87
C ARG A 15 -2.73 -15.16 -0.23
N LYS A 16 -3.17 -15.19 -1.49
CA LYS A 16 -2.33 -14.97 -2.66
C LYS A 16 -2.34 -13.50 -3.04
N ILE A 17 -1.19 -12.87 -3.00
CA ILE A 17 -1.00 -11.44 -3.26
C ILE A 17 -0.18 -11.27 -4.53
N LEU A 18 -0.74 -10.53 -5.50
CA LEU A 18 0.02 -10.04 -6.65
C LEU A 18 0.77 -8.78 -6.23
N VAL A 19 2.09 -8.80 -6.36
CA VAL A 19 2.94 -7.64 -6.11
C VAL A 19 3.44 -7.09 -7.44
N ILE A 20 3.01 -5.87 -7.77
CA ILE A 20 3.48 -5.15 -8.95
C ILE A 20 4.78 -4.44 -8.57
N ASP A 21 5.89 -4.90 -9.14
CA ASP A 21 7.21 -4.33 -8.91
C ASP A 21 7.50 -3.19 -9.90
N ASN A 22 7.58 -1.97 -9.40
CA ASN A 22 7.96 -0.77 -10.15
C ASN A 22 9.48 -0.59 -10.23
N TYR A 23 10.23 -1.69 -10.38
CA TYR A 23 11.70 -1.68 -10.43
C TYR A 23 12.33 -1.11 -9.14
N ASP A 24 11.73 -1.48 -8.01
CA ASP A 24 12.13 -1.01 -6.70
C ASP A 24 13.09 -1.97 -6.00
N SER A 25 14.14 -1.43 -5.39
CA SER A 25 15.11 -2.23 -4.63
C SER A 25 14.58 -2.74 -3.28
N PHE A 26 13.48 -2.16 -2.78
CA PHE A 26 12.90 -2.52 -1.48
C PHE A 26 11.66 -3.43 -1.58
N VAL A 27 11.19 -3.77 -2.79
CA VAL A 27 10.00 -4.60 -2.98
C VAL A 27 10.07 -5.91 -2.20
N TYR A 28 11.22 -6.56 -2.15
CA TYR A 28 11.38 -7.83 -1.45
C TYR A 28 11.32 -7.70 0.09
N ASN A 29 11.56 -6.51 0.65
CA ASN A 29 11.33 -6.27 2.08
C ASN A 29 9.82 -6.30 2.39
N ILE A 30 8.99 -5.72 1.50
CA ILE A 30 7.53 -5.78 1.61
C ILE A 30 7.06 -7.23 1.48
N VAL A 31 7.57 -7.96 0.48
CA VAL A 31 7.27 -9.38 0.26
C VAL A 31 7.62 -10.22 1.49
N GLN A 32 8.77 -9.93 2.13
CA GLN A 32 9.18 -10.60 3.35
C GLN A 32 8.21 -10.35 4.51
N TYR A 33 7.76 -9.12 4.70
CA TYR A 33 6.78 -8.78 5.75
C TYR A 33 5.44 -9.48 5.51
N LEU A 34 4.95 -9.48 4.26
CA LEU A 34 3.74 -10.20 3.88
C LEU A 34 3.89 -11.71 4.10
N GLY A 35 5.05 -12.28 3.74
CA GLY A 35 5.37 -13.69 3.99
C GLY A 35 5.41 -14.04 5.48
N GLN A 36 5.93 -13.16 6.34
CA GLN A 36 5.89 -13.34 7.80
C GLN A 36 4.45 -13.33 8.35
N LEU A 37 3.54 -12.62 7.69
CA LEU A 37 2.12 -12.61 7.98
C LEU A 37 1.37 -13.82 7.36
N GLY A 38 2.08 -14.69 6.61
CA GLY A 38 1.53 -15.89 6.02
C GLY A 38 0.93 -15.72 4.62
N ALA A 39 1.16 -14.59 3.96
CA ALA A 39 0.71 -14.41 2.58
C ALA A 39 1.68 -15.06 1.59
N GLU A 40 1.15 -15.62 0.50
CA GLU A 40 1.91 -16.07 -0.68
C GLU A 40 1.99 -14.90 -1.67
N CYS A 41 3.19 -14.40 -1.93
CA CYS A 41 3.39 -13.26 -2.82
C CYS A 41 3.94 -13.71 -4.17
N ILE A 42 3.28 -13.27 -5.24
CA ILE A 42 3.74 -13.43 -6.63
C ILE A 42 4.17 -12.05 -7.12
N VAL A 43 5.48 -11.89 -7.38
CA VAL A 43 6.07 -10.62 -7.83
C VAL A 43 6.15 -10.62 -9.35
N LYS A 44 5.59 -9.58 -9.98
CA LYS A 44 5.68 -9.34 -11.42
C LYS A 44 6.06 -7.89 -11.69
N ARG A 45 6.87 -7.66 -12.70
CA ARG A 45 7.23 -6.31 -13.15
C ARG A 45 5.99 -5.58 -13.69
N ASN A 46 5.97 -4.27 -13.55
CA ASN A 46 4.87 -3.41 -13.98
C ASN A 46 4.65 -3.38 -15.52
N ASP A 47 5.55 -3.95 -16.29
CA ASP A 47 5.51 -4.11 -17.75
C ASP A 47 5.39 -5.57 -18.21
N GLU A 48 5.33 -6.53 -17.27
CA GLU A 48 5.27 -7.97 -17.53
C GLU A 48 3.94 -8.62 -17.06
N VAL A 49 2.95 -7.83 -16.71
CA VAL A 49 1.67 -8.28 -16.16
C VAL A 49 0.50 -7.58 -16.84
N SER A 50 -0.63 -8.26 -16.99
CA SER A 50 -1.88 -7.65 -17.45
C SER A 50 -2.80 -7.30 -16.27
N VAL A 51 -3.74 -6.37 -16.47
CA VAL A 51 -4.67 -5.99 -15.40
C VAL A 51 -5.63 -7.11 -15.03
N GLU A 52 -5.97 -7.98 -16.01
CA GLU A 52 -6.90 -9.10 -15.82
C GLU A 52 -6.35 -10.14 -14.85
N GLU A 53 -5.02 -10.28 -14.78
CA GLU A 53 -4.37 -11.22 -13.85
C GLU A 53 -4.70 -10.89 -12.38
N ALA A 54 -5.02 -9.64 -12.04
CA ALA A 54 -5.44 -9.28 -10.69
C ALA A 54 -6.64 -10.11 -10.18
N GLY A 55 -7.48 -10.60 -11.10
CA GLY A 55 -8.63 -11.44 -10.78
C GLY A 55 -8.30 -12.83 -10.20
N GLU A 56 -7.05 -13.27 -10.32
CA GLU A 56 -6.56 -14.56 -9.83
C GLU A 56 -6.02 -14.48 -8.38
N TYR A 57 -5.97 -13.27 -7.80
CA TYR A 57 -5.38 -13.01 -6.49
C TYR A 57 -6.40 -12.47 -5.49
N ASP A 58 -6.11 -12.63 -4.21
CA ASP A 58 -6.93 -12.11 -3.11
C ASP A 58 -6.72 -10.60 -2.92
N GLY A 59 -5.60 -10.07 -3.36
CA GLY A 59 -5.26 -8.65 -3.32
C GLY A 59 -4.08 -8.31 -4.21
N VAL A 60 -3.94 -7.01 -4.50
CA VAL A 60 -2.84 -6.44 -5.30
C VAL A 60 -2.07 -5.42 -4.47
N LEU A 61 -0.75 -5.55 -4.44
CA LEU A 61 0.13 -4.53 -3.86
C LEU A 61 0.92 -3.86 -4.99
N ILE A 62 0.90 -2.53 -5.04
CA ILE A 62 1.74 -1.74 -5.95
C ILE A 62 2.93 -1.19 -5.16
N SER A 63 4.13 -1.58 -5.56
CA SER A 63 5.38 -1.27 -4.85
C SER A 63 5.77 0.21 -4.94
N PRO A 64 6.71 0.64 -4.11
CA PRO A 64 7.51 1.82 -4.40
C PRO A 64 8.19 1.70 -5.76
N GLY A 65 8.80 2.79 -6.23
CA GLY A 65 9.58 2.80 -7.47
C GLY A 65 10.10 4.19 -7.80
N PRO A 66 10.98 4.30 -8.78
CA PRO A 66 11.47 5.57 -9.29
C PRO A 66 10.47 6.26 -10.22
N GLY A 67 10.69 7.54 -10.49
CA GLY A 67 9.92 8.31 -11.49
C GLY A 67 8.60 8.83 -10.97
N THR A 68 7.62 8.91 -11.87
CA THR A 68 6.28 9.42 -11.62
C THR A 68 5.24 8.30 -11.76
N PRO A 69 4.02 8.47 -11.23
CA PRO A 69 2.94 7.49 -11.41
C PRO A 69 2.61 7.20 -12.88
N GLU A 70 2.74 8.20 -13.75
CA GLU A 70 2.47 8.08 -15.19
C GLU A 70 3.52 7.19 -15.90
N ASP A 71 4.73 7.15 -15.36
CA ASP A 71 5.85 6.33 -15.87
C ASP A 71 5.88 4.93 -15.23
N ALA A 72 4.97 4.62 -14.31
CA ALA A 72 4.93 3.37 -13.55
C ALA A 72 4.20 2.22 -14.30
N GLY A 73 4.36 2.13 -15.61
CA GLY A 73 3.81 1.04 -16.43
C GLY A 73 2.31 0.86 -16.22
N ILE A 74 1.90 -0.35 -15.85
CA ILE A 74 0.48 -0.72 -15.69
C ILE A 74 -0.19 -0.17 -14.41
N SER A 75 0.56 0.45 -13.49
CA SER A 75 0.09 0.75 -12.12
C SER A 75 -1.24 1.49 -12.06
N ILE A 76 -1.41 2.57 -12.83
CA ILE A 76 -2.66 3.35 -12.87
C ILE A 76 -3.81 2.51 -13.45
N ALA A 77 -3.57 1.76 -14.52
CA ALA A 77 -4.58 0.90 -15.13
C ALA A 77 -4.98 -0.25 -14.20
N MET A 78 -4.03 -0.82 -13.45
CA MET A 78 -4.26 -1.84 -12.44
C MET A 78 -5.15 -1.32 -11.31
N ILE A 79 -4.93 -0.09 -10.82
CA ILE A 79 -5.77 0.53 -9.79
C ILE A 79 -7.22 0.68 -10.28
N LYS A 80 -7.42 1.16 -11.52
CA LYS A 80 -8.75 1.31 -12.11
C LYS A 80 -9.45 -0.03 -12.29
N TYR A 81 -8.72 -1.05 -12.71
CA TYR A 81 -9.26 -2.40 -12.84
C TYR A 81 -9.66 -2.99 -11.48
N CYS A 82 -8.81 -2.86 -10.47
CA CYS A 82 -9.12 -3.31 -9.11
C CYS A 82 -10.33 -2.57 -8.53
N ALA A 83 -10.47 -1.26 -8.82
CA ALA A 83 -11.63 -0.46 -8.44
C ALA A 83 -12.93 -1.00 -9.07
N ASP A 84 -12.91 -1.26 -10.40
CA ASP A 84 -14.06 -1.81 -11.13
C ASP A 84 -14.45 -3.22 -10.64
N LYS A 85 -13.47 -4.04 -10.31
CA LYS A 85 -13.68 -5.44 -9.86
C LYS A 85 -13.80 -5.60 -8.35
N ASN A 86 -13.71 -4.50 -7.58
CA ASN A 86 -13.72 -4.52 -6.11
C ASN A 86 -12.65 -5.46 -5.52
N ILE A 87 -11.44 -5.44 -6.11
CA ILE A 87 -10.28 -6.20 -5.65
C ILE A 87 -9.51 -5.36 -4.64
N PRO A 88 -9.16 -5.88 -3.45
CA PRO A 88 -8.33 -5.18 -2.49
C PRO A 88 -6.99 -4.76 -3.10
N LEU A 89 -6.64 -3.46 -2.96
CA LEU A 89 -5.39 -2.93 -3.48
C LEU A 89 -4.72 -2.03 -2.44
N PHE A 90 -3.42 -2.22 -2.29
CA PHE A 90 -2.56 -1.40 -1.43
C PHE A 90 -1.39 -0.80 -2.22
N GLY A 91 -1.24 0.52 -2.16
CA GLY A 91 -0.16 1.24 -2.82
C GLY A 91 0.86 1.79 -1.82
N VAL A 92 2.15 1.54 -2.07
CA VAL A 92 3.25 2.05 -1.25
C VAL A 92 4.07 3.06 -2.05
N CYS A 93 4.29 4.25 -1.50
CA CYS A 93 5.08 5.35 -2.06
C CYS A 93 4.62 5.73 -3.48
N LEU A 94 5.29 5.26 -4.55
CA LEU A 94 4.84 5.45 -5.93
C LEU A 94 3.44 4.86 -6.17
N GLY A 95 3.13 3.69 -5.57
CA GLY A 95 1.80 3.08 -5.64
C GLY A 95 0.71 3.95 -4.99
N HIS A 96 1.01 4.61 -3.88
CA HIS A 96 0.11 5.57 -3.24
C HIS A 96 -0.14 6.80 -4.13
N GLN A 97 0.93 7.33 -4.76
CA GLN A 97 0.81 8.43 -5.71
C GLN A 97 -0.03 8.03 -6.93
N ALA A 98 0.17 6.80 -7.44
CA ALA A 98 -0.62 6.25 -8.52
C ALA A 98 -2.11 6.12 -8.17
N ILE A 99 -2.46 5.80 -6.91
CA ILE A 99 -3.85 5.85 -6.42
C ILE A 99 -4.38 7.28 -6.52
N GLY A 100 -3.63 8.27 -6.05
CA GLY A 100 -4.02 9.68 -6.18
C GLY A 100 -4.35 10.05 -7.62
N VAL A 101 -3.43 9.77 -8.56
CA VAL A 101 -3.61 10.06 -10.00
C VAL A 101 -4.79 9.30 -10.61
N ALA A 102 -4.97 8.02 -10.26
CA ALA A 102 -6.07 7.19 -10.77
C ALA A 102 -7.44 7.77 -10.44
N PHE A 103 -7.56 8.47 -9.33
CA PHE A 103 -8.78 9.15 -8.87
C PHE A 103 -8.73 10.69 -9.05
N GLY A 104 -7.84 11.20 -9.91
CA GLY A 104 -7.85 12.58 -10.39
C GLY A 104 -7.06 13.58 -9.54
N ALA A 105 -6.30 13.14 -8.54
CA ALA A 105 -5.42 14.02 -7.80
C ALA A 105 -4.13 14.34 -8.61
N THR A 106 -3.51 15.45 -8.28
CA THR A 106 -2.21 15.87 -8.82
C THR A 106 -1.08 15.37 -7.92
N VAL A 107 -0.02 14.89 -8.54
CA VAL A 107 1.24 14.54 -7.87
C VAL A 107 2.31 15.55 -8.31
N SER A 108 2.93 16.22 -7.35
CA SER A 108 3.98 17.20 -7.62
C SER A 108 5.11 17.11 -6.63
N ARG A 109 6.10 18.00 -6.75
CA ARG A 109 7.26 18.03 -5.86
C ARG A 109 6.81 18.27 -4.41
N ALA A 110 7.21 17.37 -3.51
CA ALA A 110 6.92 17.50 -2.10
C ALA A 110 7.49 18.82 -1.55
N PRO A 111 6.77 19.53 -0.66
CA PRO A 111 7.26 20.77 -0.08
C PRO A 111 8.52 20.58 0.77
N GLU A 112 8.74 19.34 1.22
CA GLU A 112 9.91 18.95 2.01
C GLU A 112 10.66 17.82 1.29
N LEU A 113 11.93 18.04 0.94
CA LEU A 113 12.80 17.00 0.40
C LEU A 113 13.41 16.20 1.55
N LEU A 114 12.79 15.06 1.86
CA LEU A 114 13.27 14.14 2.89
C LEU A 114 13.59 12.79 2.26
N HIS A 115 14.89 12.45 2.20
CA HIS A 115 15.34 11.15 1.73
C HIS A 115 16.00 10.37 2.87
N GLY A 116 15.45 9.20 3.22
CA GLY A 116 15.94 8.39 4.32
C GLY A 116 15.76 9.01 5.71
N LYS A 117 14.88 10.00 5.85
CA LYS A 117 14.53 10.64 7.12
C LYS A 117 13.16 10.15 7.60
N THR A 118 12.96 10.25 8.90
CA THR A 118 11.67 9.95 9.53
C THR A 118 10.83 11.20 9.70
N SER A 119 9.51 11.02 9.71
CA SER A 119 8.52 12.05 10.05
C SER A 119 7.46 11.45 10.97
N GLN A 120 6.83 12.31 11.76
CA GLN A 120 5.65 11.96 12.53
C GLN A 120 4.41 11.97 11.60
N VAL A 121 3.65 10.91 11.63
CA VAL A 121 2.38 10.78 10.90
C VAL A 121 1.24 10.88 11.91
N LEU A 122 0.41 11.92 11.75
CA LEU A 122 -0.82 12.10 12.51
C LEU A 122 -1.98 11.46 11.74
N HIS A 123 -2.85 10.73 12.42
CA HIS A 123 -3.98 10.03 11.82
C HIS A 123 -5.13 9.78 12.81
N GLU A 124 -6.28 9.37 12.29
CA GLU A 124 -7.49 9.08 13.07
C GLU A 124 -7.78 7.56 13.19
N GLY A 125 -6.81 6.70 12.90
CA GLY A 125 -6.94 5.25 13.05
C GLY A 125 -7.87 4.60 12.03
N LYS A 126 -7.89 5.08 10.77
CA LYS A 126 -8.72 4.54 9.70
C LYS A 126 -7.92 3.68 8.73
N GLY A 127 -8.60 2.69 8.11
CA GLY A 127 -8.01 1.80 7.11
C GLY A 127 -6.81 1.05 7.68
N VAL A 128 -5.71 1.01 6.92
CA VAL A 128 -4.47 0.33 7.35
C VAL A 128 -3.85 0.91 8.62
N LEU A 129 -4.26 2.12 9.05
CA LEU A 129 -3.79 2.77 10.27
C LEU A 129 -4.63 2.43 11.51
N THR A 130 -5.57 1.51 11.38
CA THR A 130 -6.41 1.05 12.50
C THR A 130 -5.54 0.46 13.61
N SER A 131 -5.83 0.87 14.85
CA SER A 131 -5.13 0.44 16.08
C SER A 131 -3.67 0.86 16.20
N LEU A 132 -3.16 1.72 15.32
CA LEU A 132 -1.85 2.32 15.48
C LEU A 132 -1.92 3.52 16.46
N PRO A 133 -0.83 3.79 17.20
CA PRO A 133 -0.72 5.05 17.94
C PRO A 133 -0.64 6.25 16.99
N SER A 134 -1.18 7.40 17.41
CA SER A 134 -1.06 8.65 16.66
C SER A 134 -0.47 9.74 17.56
N PRO A 135 0.64 10.37 17.17
CA PRO A 135 1.43 10.10 15.97
C PRO A 135 2.27 8.83 16.06
N PHE A 136 2.78 8.35 14.91
CA PHE A 136 3.82 7.33 14.82
C PHE A 136 4.93 7.77 13.88
N THR A 137 6.12 7.14 14.01
CA THR A 137 7.29 7.44 13.19
C THR A 137 7.27 6.64 11.89
N ALA A 138 7.45 7.30 10.75
CA ALA A 138 7.54 6.67 9.43
C ALA A 138 8.72 7.19 8.59
N THR A 139 9.35 6.29 7.84
CA THR A 139 10.47 6.60 6.96
C THR A 139 9.99 7.10 5.60
N ARG A 140 10.61 8.17 5.11
CA ARG A 140 10.30 8.82 3.83
C ARG A 140 11.51 8.78 2.89
N TYR A 141 11.24 8.36 1.63
CA TYR A 141 12.25 8.36 0.54
C TYR A 141 11.76 9.12 -0.70
N HIS A 142 10.62 9.82 -0.63
CA HIS A 142 9.97 10.43 -1.76
C HIS A 142 10.34 11.89 -1.99
N SER A 143 10.46 12.29 -3.26
CA SER A 143 10.58 13.69 -3.70
C SER A 143 9.26 14.26 -4.25
N LEU A 144 8.29 13.40 -4.52
CA LEU A 144 6.94 13.74 -4.98
C LEU A 144 5.93 13.41 -3.89
N ALA A 145 4.79 14.10 -3.89
CA ALA A 145 3.66 13.85 -3.01
C ALA A 145 2.34 14.20 -3.70
N VAL A 146 1.26 13.62 -3.23
CA VAL A 146 -0.10 13.99 -3.65
C VAL A 146 -0.42 15.38 -3.10
N GLU A 147 -0.86 16.28 -3.97
CA GLU A 147 -1.32 17.61 -3.59
C GLU A 147 -2.67 17.51 -2.85
N ARG A 148 -2.69 17.90 -1.59
CA ARG A 148 -3.82 17.75 -0.69
C ARG A 148 -5.12 18.31 -1.25
N ASP A 149 -5.06 19.51 -1.83
CA ASP A 149 -6.25 20.25 -2.30
C ASP A 149 -6.82 19.69 -3.62
N THR A 150 -6.09 18.76 -4.26
CA THR A 150 -6.53 18.08 -5.49
C THR A 150 -7.14 16.70 -5.23
N VAL A 151 -7.11 16.22 -3.99
CA VAL A 151 -7.67 14.92 -3.64
C VAL A 151 -9.17 14.92 -3.84
N SER A 152 -9.65 14.02 -4.71
CA SER A 152 -11.07 13.97 -5.08
C SER A 152 -11.98 13.58 -3.91
N SER A 153 -13.28 13.85 -4.06
CA SER A 153 -14.28 13.49 -3.05
C SER A 153 -14.46 11.98 -2.85
N GLU A 154 -13.95 11.14 -3.75
CA GLU A 154 -13.99 9.68 -3.66
C GLU A 154 -12.95 9.15 -2.68
N LEU A 155 -11.84 9.89 -2.49
CA LEU A 155 -10.78 9.55 -1.56
C LEU A 155 -10.95 10.25 -0.21
N GLU A 156 -10.39 9.64 0.82
CA GLU A 156 -10.25 10.18 2.17
C GLU A 156 -8.77 10.19 2.55
N ILE A 157 -8.25 11.34 2.95
CA ILE A 157 -6.92 11.43 3.54
C ILE A 157 -7.01 10.91 4.97
N THR A 158 -6.31 9.82 5.27
CA THR A 158 -6.34 9.14 6.57
C THR A 158 -5.15 9.46 7.44
N GLY A 159 -4.07 10.01 6.88
CA GLY A 159 -2.90 10.45 7.64
C GLY A 159 -2.12 11.55 6.92
N ALA A 160 -1.47 12.40 7.70
CA ALA A 160 -0.65 13.50 7.22
C ALA A 160 0.49 13.84 8.18
N THR A 161 1.53 14.55 7.70
CA THR A 161 2.51 15.19 8.58
C THR A 161 1.90 16.45 9.25
N GLU A 162 2.56 16.99 10.28
CA GLU A 162 2.18 18.28 10.89
C GLU A 162 2.14 19.42 9.86
N THR A 163 3.02 19.36 8.84
CA THR A 163 3.08 20.33 7.75
C THR A 163 2.03 20.11 6.66
N GLY A 164 1.19 19.08 6.80
CA GLY A 164 0.05 18.80 5.93
C GLY A 164 0.36 17.92 4.71
N VAL A 165 1.57 17.38 4.58
CA VAL A 165 1.89 16.42 3.51
C VAL A 165 1.02 15.18 3.67
N VAL A 166 0.33 14.76 2.60
CA VAL A 166 -0.51 13.57 2.58
C VAL A 166 0.36 12.32 2.74
N MET A 167 0.12 11.56 3.80
CA MET A 167 0.90 10.38 4.15
C MET A 167 0.13 9.07 4.00
N SER A 168 -1.19 9.13 3.98
CA SER A 168 -2.05 7.99 3.66
C SER A 168 -3.40 8.44 3.13
N MET A 169 -3.96 7.64 2.24
CA MET A 169 -5.29 7.82 1.66
C MET A 169 -5.98 6.47 1.52
N ARG A 170 -7.29 6.50 1.53
CA ARG A 170 -8.13 5.36 1.13
C ARG A 170 -9.30 5.82 0.27
N HIS A 171 -9.83 4.93 -0.55
CA HIS A 171 -11.12 5.12 -1.17
C HIS A 171 -12.23 4.95 -0.12
N LYS A 172 -13.28 5.80 -0.19
CA LYS A 172 -14.34 5.81 0.85
C LYS A 172 -15.18 4.55 0.89
N THR A 173 -15.33 3.87 -0.24
CA THR A 173 -16.23 2.70 -0.40
C THR A 173 -15.57 1.47 -0.99
N LEU A 174 -14.46 1.62 -1.74
CA LEU A 174 -13.73 0.51 -2.35
C LEU A 174 -12.54 0.09 -1.46
N PRO A 175 -12.09 -1.16 -1.52
CA PRO A 175 -10.96 -1.66 -0.73
C PRO A 175 -9.61 -1.23 -1.34
N ILE A 176 -9.44 0.08 -1.55
CA ILE A 176 -8.23 0.68 -2.14
C ILE A 176 -7.66 1.68 -1.16
N GLU A 177 -6.43 1.48 -0.77
CA GLU A 177 -5.70 2.37 0.14
C GLU A 177 -4.21 2.42 -0.20
N GLY A 178 -3.54 3.43 0.31
CA GLY A 178 -2.10 3.57 0.13
C GLY A 178 -1.45 4.48 1.15
N VAL A 179 -0.13 4.29 1.29
CA VAL A 179 0.72 5.08 2.18
C VAL A 179 1.90 5.66 1.42
N GLN A 180 2.24 6.91 1.71
CA GLN A 180 3.36 7.62 1.07
C GLN A 180 4.72 7.19 1.65
N PHE A 181 4.73 6.72 2.88
CA PHE A 181 5.92 6.22 3.57
C PHE A 181 6.15 4.74 3.29
N HIS A 182 7.24 4.18 3.82
CA HIS A 182 7.67 2.81 3.62
C HIS A 182 7.38 1.96 4.87
N PRO A 183 6.29 1.16 4.91
CA PRO A 183 5.96 0.31 6.05
C PRO A 183 6.99 -0.79 6.29
N GLU A 184 7.72 -1.19 5.26
CA GLU A 184 8.77 -2.22 5.31
C GLU A 184 10.12 -1.70 5.84
N SER A 185 10.25 -0.40 6.03
CA SER A 185 11.48 0.19 6.55
C SER A 185 11.64 -0.07 8.05
N VAL A 186 12.86 -0.43 8.46
CA VAL A 186 13.20 -0.73 9.86
C VAL A 186 12.87 0.43 10.81
N LEU A 187 12.94 1.66 10.33
CA LEU A 187 12.65 2.86 11.13
C LEU A 187 11.17 3.28 11.07
N THR A 188 10.33 2.54 10.34
CA THR A 188 8.87 2.75 10.36
C THR A 188 8.25 1.89 11.46
N GLU A 189 7.58 2.55 12.39
CA GLU A 189 6.87 1.85 13.47
C GLU A 189 5.63 1.13 12.93
N HIS A 190 5.32 -0.02 13.50
CA HIS A 190 4.07 -0.77 13.24
C HIS A 190 3.84 -1.25 11.80
N GLY A 191 4.88 -1.39 10.97
CA GLY A 191 4.73 -1.77 9.56
C GLY A 191 4.00 -3.12 9.37
N HIS A 192 4.27 -4.13 10.19
CA HIS A 192 3.56 -5.42 10.14
C HIS A 192 2.07 -5.29 10.46
N LEU A 193 1.71 -4.44 11.41
CA LEU A 193 0.30 -4.21 11.77
C LEU A 193 -0.46 -3.53 10.62
N MET A 194 0.17 -2.58 9.90
CA MET A 194 -0.42 -1.94 8.72
C MET A 194 -0.70 -2.96 7.61
N LEU A 195 0.29 -3.82 7.31
CA LEU A 195 0.12 -4.87 6.29
C LEU A 195 -0.90 -5.93 6.73
N ALA A 196 -0.97 -6.25 8.03
CA ALA A 196 -1.99 -7.14 8.57
C ALA A 196 -3.40 -6.55 8.46
N ASN A 197 -3.58 -5.24 8.74
CA ASN A 197 -4.84 -4.54 8.52
C ASN A 197 -5.29 -4.65 7.05
N TRP A 198 -4.38 -4.48 6.10
CA TRP A 198 -4.69 -4.64 4.69
C TRP A 198 -5.00 -6.11 4.32
N LEU A 199 -4.23 -7.09 4.80
CA LEU A 199 -4.50 -8.52 4.56
C LEU A 199 -5.87 -8.95 5.08
N THR A 200 -6.38 -8.31 6.15
CA THR A 200 -7.75 -8.54 6.61
C THR A 200 -8.78 -8.16 5.52
N GLN A 201 -8.54 -7.10 4.76
CA GLN A 201 -9.38 -6.73 3.62
C GLN A 201 -9.27 -7.75 2.47
N CYS A 202 -8.10 -8.39 2.33
CA CYS A 202 -7.91 -9.52 1.40
C CYS A 202 -8.57 -10.82 1.90
N GLY A 203 -9.19 -10.80 3.10
CA GLY A 203 -9.93 -11.93 3.69
C GLY A 203 -9.09 -12.81 4.62
N ASP A 204 -7.88 -12.40 5.04
CA ASP A 204 -7.12 -13.09 6.08
C ASP A 204 -7.58 -12.66 7.47
N ASN A 205 -8.47 -13.44 8.08
CA ASN A 205 -9.02 -13.14 9.40
C ASN A 205 -7.99 -13.30 10.54
N ASP A 206 -6.89 -13.99 10.28
CA ASP A 206 -5.83 -14.26 11.26
C ASP A 206 -4.63 -13.30 11.15
N ALA A 207 -4.60 -12.43 10.13
CA ALA A 207 -3.47 -11.54 9.86
C ALA A 207 -3.08 -10.68 11.06
N LEU A 208 -4.07 -10.14 11.77
CA LEU A 208 -3.83 -9.33 12.97
C LEU A 208 -3.17 -10.14 14.10
N ALA A 209 -3.63 -11.36 14.33
CA ALA A 209 -3.03 -12.25 15.33
C ALA A 209 -1.59 -12.62 14.93
N LYS A 210 -1.33 -12.87 13.65
CA LYS A 210 0.01 -13.17 13.13
C LYS A 210 0.97 -11.97 13.25
N SER A 211 0.48 -10.74 13.24
CA SER A 211 1.30 -9.54 13.39
C SER A 211 1.86 -9.33 14.80
N LEU A 212 1.26 -9.98 15.80
CA LEU A 212 1.65 -9.81 17.20
C LEU A 212 3.07 -10.36 17.43
N GLY A 213 3.95 -9.51 17.99
CA GLY A 213 5.34 -9.87 18.29
C GLY A 213 6.29 -9.85 17.09
N LEU A 214 5.80 -9.56 15.89
CA LEU A 214 6.67 -9.32 14.75
C LEU A 214 7.36 -7.95 14.88
N SER A 215 8.63 -7.92 14.52
CA SER A 215 9.44 -6.70 14.46
C SER A 215 10.22 -6.67 13.14
N PRO A 216 10.68 -5.50 12.70
CA PRO A 216 11.48 -5.38 11.50
C PRO A 216 12.68 -6.33 11.51
N VAL A 217 12.93 -6.99 10.38
CA VAL A 217 14.11 -7.84 10.23
C VAL A 217 15.33 -6.95 10.05
N VAL A 218 16.10 -6.80 11.11
CA VAL A 218 17.40 -6.13 11.03
C VAL A 218 18.40 -7.17 10.52
N GLY A 219 18.80 -7.06 9.25
CA GLY A 219 19.87 -7.89 8.71
C GLY A 219 21.12 -7.74 9.58
N LYS A 220 21.66 -8.86 10.10
CA LYS A 220 22.97 -8.82 10.73
C LYS A 220 23.95 -8.33 9.68
N ARG A 221 24.56 -7.15 9.91
CA ARG A 221 25.74 -6.74 9.12
C ARG A 221 26.79 -7.83 9.34
N ALA A 222 27.15 -8.49 8.23
CA ALA A 222 28.30 -9.40 8.21
C ALA A 222 29.59 -8.60 8.40
#